data_d84438f7200d757b6066ad3f873353e1
#
_entry.id   d84438f7200d757b6066ad3f873353e1
#
_cell.length_a   1.000
_cell.length_b   1.000
_cell.length_c   1.000
_cell.angle_alpha   90.00
_cell.angle_beta   90.00
_cell.angle_gamma   90.00
#
_symmetry.space_group_name_H-M   'P 1'
#
loop_
_entity.id
_entity.type
_entity.pdbx_description
1 polymer ?
#
loop_
_entity_poly.entity_id
_entity_poly.type
_entity_poly.pdbx_seq_one_letter_code
_entity_poly.pdbx_strand_id
1 'polypeptide(L)'
;MDRTQFGGALAGLLLLASPAAADIAVVAVDNHTVNVNGVSGPAKNPPPDHVAIVDLTAFPPKLIGTVEAPTSVVGAPTAIWIAPDESWLLITAASKIDPANPDKIIEDDRVSVVDLKVSPPKVVQQVTAGKGANEVSVSPDGTLALVANRAEGTVSIFTIKDKRLNEVGKLDLGNPKSLPSSVKFLPDGKTALVTRYGDNTIGILKIDGSKVTLDKASMTPGGFTSR
;
A
#
# COMPACT_ATOMS: atom_id res chain seq x y z
N MET A 1 43.55 17.81 -57.66
CA MET A 1 42.14 17.75 -57.29
C MET A 1 42.03 16.72 -56.16
N ASP A 2 42.17 17.19 -54.96
CA ASP A 2 42.18 16.35 -53.73
C ASP A 2 40.79 16.50 -53.10
N ARG A 3 40.11 15.38 -52.92
CA ARG A 3 38.84 15.31 -52.18
C ARG A 3 39.09 14.69 -50.82
N THR A 4 39.26 15.52 -49.82
CA THR A 4 39.25 15.13 -48.40
C THR A 4 37.82 14.84 -47.96
N GLN A 5 37.53 13.57 -47.65
CA GLN A 5 36.27 13.17 -46.99
C GLN A 5 36.42 13.36 -45.48
N PHE A 6 35.59 14.27 -44.94
CA PHE A 6 35.37 14.36 -43.49
C PHE A 6 34.39 13.27 -43.04
N GLY A 7 34.89 12.24 -42.41
CA GLY A 7 34.08 11.27 -41.69
C GLY A 7 33.73 11.81 -40.30
N GLY A 8 32.48 12.26 -40.13
CA GLY A 8 31.97 12.62 -38.79
C GLY A 8 31.63 11.37 -38.00
N ALA A 9 32.38 11.09 -36.96
CA ALA A 9 32.03 10.07 -35.98
C ALA A 9 30.91 10.61 -35.06
N LEU A 10 29.71 10.08 -35.18
CA LEU A 10 28.61 10.32 -34.28
C LEU A 10 28.83 9.49 -33.01
N ALA A 11 29.37 10.08 -31.95
CA ALA A 11 29.48 9.46 -30.64
C ALA A 11 28.10 9.42 -30.01
N GLY A 12 27.44 8.28 -30.07
CA GLY A 12 26.18 8.05 -29.37
C GLY A 12 26.43 8.00 -27.86
N LEU A 13 25.94 8.98 -27.11
CA LEU A 13 25.93 8.99 -25.66
C LEU A 13 24.87 7.97 -25.19
N LEU A 14 25.29 6.75 -24.84
CA LEU A 14 24.43 5.83 -24.12
C LEU A 14 24.26 6.35 -22.68
N LEU A 15 23.14 7.01 -22.41
CA LEU A 15 22.65 7.26 -21.08
C LEU A 15 22.28 5.90 -20.46
N LEU A 16 23.20 5.31 -19.71
CA LEU A 16 22.89 4.21 -18.81
C LEU A 16 22.00 4.79 -17.71
N ALA A 17 20.69 4.60 -17.82
CA ALA A 17 19.78 4.82 -16.70
C ALA A 17 20.19 3.84 -15.60
N SER A 18 20.90 4.32 -14.58
CA SER A 18 21.08 3.55 -13.35
C SER A 18 19.71 3.24 -12.78
N PRO A 19 19.45 1.99 -12.35
CA PRO A 19 18.23 1.74 -11.60
C PRO A 19 18.21 2.68 -10.41
N ALA A 20 17.12 3.43 -10.23
CA ALA A 20 16.95 4.27 -9.06
C ALA A 20 16.96 3.32 -7.84
N ALA A 21 18.01 3.42 -7.02
CA ALA A 21 18.02 2.78 -5.72
C ALA A 21 17.08 3.58 -4.81
N ALA A 22 16.28 2.88 -3.99
CA ALA A 22 15.52 3.56 -2.96
C ALA A 22 16.47 4.14 -1.91
N ASP A 23 16.31 5.43 -1.59
CA ASP A 23 17.14 6.11 -0.59
C ASP A 23 16.59 5.87 0.83
N ILE A 24 15.29 5.57 0.95
CA ILE A 24 14.64 5.29 2.22
C ILE A 24 13.88 3.97 2.22
N ALA A 25 13.80 3.35 3.39
CA ALA A 25 12.81 2.33 3.71
C ALA A 25 11.78 2.89 4.71
N VAL A 26 10.56 2.40 4.61
CA VAL A 26 9.47 2.76 5.51
C VAL A 26 8.93 1.50 6.16
N VAL A 27 8.82 1.51 7.49
CA VAL A 27 8.40 0.37 8.29
C VAL A 27 7.17 0.75 9.11
N ALA A 28 6.08 0.00 8.95
CA ALA A 28 4.93 0.09 9.85
C ALA A 28 5.25 -0.61 11.16
N VAL A 29 5.02 0.07 12.27
CA VAL A 29 5.23 -0.46 13.62
C VAL A 29 3.88 -0.51 14.34
N ASP A 30 3.34 -1.73 14.44
CA ASP A 30 2.14 -2.05 15.19
C ASP A 30 2.53 -2.28 16.66
N ASN A 31 2.13 -1.37 17.52
CA ASN A 31 2.39 -1.46 18.96
C ASN A 31 1.19 -2.04 19.74
N HIS A 32 0.00 -2.06 19.12
CA HIS A 32 -1.22 -2.48 19.80
C HIS A 32 -1.43 -4.00 19.83
N THR A 33 -0.66 -4.75 19.04
CA THR A 33 -0.75 -6.22 18.99
C THR A 33 0.53 -6.85 19.53
N VAL A 34 0.39 -7.85 20.39
CA VAL A 34 1.50 -8.69 20.86
C VAL A 34 1.22 -10.14 20.56
N ASN A 35 2.28 -10.91 20.32
CA ASN A 35 2.21 -12.36 20.15
C ASN A 35 2.90 -13.02 21.34
N VAL A 36 2.13 -13.77 22.11
CA VAL A 36 2.64 -14.53 23.27
C VAL A 36 2.41 -16.01 23.02
N ASN A 37 3.48 -16.79 22.89
CA ASN A 37 3.44 -18.23 22.64
C ASN A 37 2.58 -18.60 21.40
N GLY A 38 2.65 -17.81 20.33
CA GLY A 38 1.88 -18.05 19.10
C GLY A 38 0.43 -17.53 19.12
N VAL A 39 -0.01 -16.93 20.20
CA VAL A 39 -1.34 -16.32 20.32
C VAL A 39 -1.22 -14.81 20.26
N SER A 40 -1.87 -14.20 19.26
CA SER A 40 -1.95 -12.75 19.12
C SER A 40 -3.06 -12.19 19.99
N GLY A 41 -2.79 -11.06 20.63
CA GLY A 41 -3.75 -10.36 21.48
C GLY A 41 -3.38 -8.89 21.64
N PRO A 42 -4.24 -8.09 22.31
CA PRO A 42 -3.95 -6.68 22.53
C PRO A 42 -2.79 -6.48 23.53
N ALA A 43 -1.93 -5.53 23.22
CA ALA A 43 -0.90 -5.06 24.13
C ALA A 43 -1.53 -4.24 25.27
N LYS A 44 -0.93 -4.31 26.46
CA LYS A 44 -1.37 -3.51 27.62
C LYS A 44 -0.71 -2.12 27.57
N ASN A 45 -1.51 -1.05 27.51
CA ASN A 45 -1.05 0.34 27.47
C ASN A 45 0.05 0.56 26.41
N PRO A 46 -0.17 0.19 25.14
CA PRO A 46 0.85 0.35 24.12
C PRO A 46 1.10 1.82 23.82
N PRO A 47 2.33 2.18 23.41
CA PRO A 47 2.55 3.46 22.78
C PRO A 47 1.76 3.53 21.45
N PRO A 48 1.55 4.72 20.89
CA PRO A 48 0.91 4.85 19.58
C PRO A 48 1.64 4.06 18.50
N ASP A 49 0.88 3.52 17.54
CA ASP A 49 1.44 2.97 16.32
C ASP A 49 2.15 4.05 15.54
N HIS A 50 3.16 3.68 14.77
CA HIS A 50 3.92 4.65 14.00
C HIS A 50 4.54 4.05 12.74
N VAL A 51 4.97 4.94 11.88
CA VAL A 51 5.81 4.64 10.71
C VAL A 51 7.23 5.06 11.04
N ALA A 52 8.19 4.15 10.92
CA ALA A 52 9.61 4.43 11.02
C ALA A 52 10.19 4.65 9.61
N ILE A 53 10.99 5.72 9.46
CA ILE A 53 11.64 6.08 8.20
C ILE A 53 13.13 5.85 8.36
N VAL A 54 13.72 5.05 7.49
CA VAL A 54 15.10 4.58 7.56
C VAL A 54 15.86 5.05 6.33
N ASP A 55 16.98 5.71 6.54
CA ASP A 55 17.95 6.08 5.49
C ASP A 55 18.77 4.84 5.11
N LEU A 56 18.67 4.44 3.83
CA LEU A 56 19.38 3.33 3.24
C LEU A 56 20.71 3.75 2.59
N THR A 57 20.96 5.04 2.43
CA THR A 57 22.25 5.56 1.89
C THR A 57 23.36 5.47 2.92
N ALA A 58 23.02 5.42 4.21
CA ALA A 58 23.95 5.21 5.31
C ALA A 58 24.25 3.73 5.54
N PHE A 59 25.47 3.38 5.96
CA PHE A 59 25.81 2.03 6.39
C PHE A 59 26.45 2.07 7.80
N PRO A 60 25.88 1.38 8.81
CA PRO A 60 24.57 0.68 8.74
C PRO A 60 23.41 1.65 8.51
N PRO A 61 22.25 1.19 7.99
CA PRO A 61 21.05 2.01 7.81
C PRO A 61 20.65 2.73 9.10
N LYS A 62 20.14 3.97 8.99
CA LYS A 62 19.83 4.82 10.13
C LYS A 62 18.36 5.20 10.19
N LEU A 63 17.77 5.13 11.37
CA LEU A 63 16.46 5.73 11.63
C LEU A 63 16.60 7.25 11.52
N ILE A 64 15.86 7.88 10.61
CA ILE A 64 15.88 9.33 10.38
C ILE A 64 14.61 10.03 10.84
N GLY A 65 13.55 9.28 11.17
CA GLY A 65 12.34 9.86 11.73
C GLY A 65 11.27 8.82 12.00
N THR A 66 10.27 9.25 12.78
CA THR A 66 9.04 8.49 13.02
C THR A 66 7.83 9.39 12.84
N VAL A 67 6.72 8.82 12.38
CA VAL A 67 5.43 9.52 12.24
C VAL A 67 4.37 8.69 12.91
N GLU A 68 3.71 9.24 13.93
CA GLU A 68 2.56 8.59 14.55
C GLU A 68 1.43 8.47 13.51
N ALA A 69 1.04 7.24 13.22
CA ALA A 69 -0.03 6.90 12.30
C ALA A 69 -0.61 5.53 12.67
N PRO A 70 -1.94 5.37 12.60
CA PRO A 70 -2.55 4.07 12.76
C PRO A 70 -2.01 3.08 11.73
N THR A 71 -1.64 1.91 12.20
CA THR A 71 -1.20 0.79 11.36
C THR A 71 -1.62 -0.53 11.98
N SER A 72 -1.50 -1.61 11.24
CA SER A 72 -1.71 -2.94 11.78
C SER A 72 -0.92 -3.97 10.98
N VAL A 73 -0.49 -5.01 11.66
CA VAL A 73 0.18 -6.16 11.08
C VAL A 73 -0.76 -7.36 11.13
N VAL A 74 -1.80 -7.32 10.28
CA VAL A 74 -2.72 -8.46 10.12
C VAL A 74 -2.35 -9.18 8.82
N GLY A 75 -1.54 -10.23 8.95
CA GLY A 75 -1.07 -11.00 7.80
C GLY A 75 0.24 -10.46 7.22
N ALA A 76 0.43 -10.56 5.90
CA ALA A 76 1.61 -10.02 5.23
C ALA A 76 1.64 -8.49 5.36
N PRO A 77 2.82 -7.87 5.59
CA PRO A 77 2.96 -6.43 5.78
C PRO A 77 2.84 -5.69 4.44
N THR A 78 1.63 -5.49 3.98
CA THR A 78 1.30 -4.79 2.72
C THR A 78 0.57 -3.47 2.96
N ALA A 79 0.55 -3.02 4.22
CA ALA A 79 -0.18 -1.83 4.65
C ALA A 79 0.40 -0.51 4.15
N ILE A 80 1.55 -0.51 3.50
CA ILE A 80 2.25 0.70 3.06
C ILE A 80 2.43 0.71 1.54
N TRP A 81 2.16 1.86 0.95
CA TRP A 81 2.61 2.23 -0.37
C TRP A 81 3.43 3.53 -0.28
N ILE A 82 4.60 3.56 -0.90
CA ILE A 82 5.46 4.74 -0.99
C ILE A 82 5.50 5.23 -2.43
N ALA A 83 5.43 6.55 -2.61
CA ALA A 83 5.55 7.16 -3.94
C ALA A 83 6.95 6.91 -4.54
N PRO A 84 7.07 6.70 -5.86
CA PRO A 84 8.37 6.44 -6.50
C PRO A 84 9.39 7.56 -6.32
N ASP A 85 8.95 8.80 -6.07
CA ASP A 85 9.79 9.97 -5.77
C ASP A 85 10.07 10.15 -4.28
N GLU A 86 9.62 9.19 -3.45
CA GLU A 86 9.76 9.20 -1.99
C GLU A 86 9.25 10.48 -1.31
N SER A 87 8.27 11.13 -1.93
CA SER A 87 7.74 12.39 -1.42
C SER A 87 6.59 12.23 -0.44
N TRP A 88 5.91 11.10 -0.46
CA TRP A 88 4.76 10.79 0.40
C TRP A 88 4.47 9.29 0.40
N LEU A 89 3.66 8.86 1.35
CA LEU A 89 3.21 7.48 1.44
C LEU A 89 1.75 7.38 1.86
N LEU A 90 1.18 6.21 1.61
CA LEU A 90 -0.11 5.77 2.15
C LEU A 90 0.14 4.64 3.14
N ILE A 91 -0.62 4.65 4.24
CA ILE A 91 -0.63 3.56 5.21
C ILE A 91 -2.06 3.23 5.61
N THR A 92 -2.37 1.93 5.66
CA THR A 92 -3.67 1.40 6.08
C THR A 92 -3.61 0.81 7.48
N ALA A 93 -4.73 0.82 8.17
CA ALA A 93 -4.92 0.14 9.44
C ALA A 93 -6.10 -0.83 9.34
N ALA A 94 -5.83 -2.13 9.46
CA ALA A 94 -6.85 -3.16 9.37
C ALA A 94 -7.46 -3.52 10.74
N SER A 95 -6.79 -3.19 11.83
CA SER A 95 -7.23 -3.45 13.20
C SER A 95 -6.80 -2.36 14.17
N LYS A 96 -7.47 -2.32 15.32
CA LYS A 96 -7.17 -1.43 16.45
C LYS A 96 -7.65 -2.08 17.74
N ILE A 97 -7.15 -1.59 18.87
CA ILE A 97 -7.75 -1.90 20.18
C ILE A 97 -9.15 -1.30 20.24
N ASP A 98 -10.11 -2.07 20.75
CA ASP A 98 -11.46 -1.60 20.99
C ASP A 98 -11.45 -0.51 22.09
N PRO A 99 -11.86 0.75 21.79
CA PRO A 99 -11.91 1.81 22.78
C PRO A 99 -12.86 1.51 23.96
N ALA A 100 -13.85 0.64 23.75
CA ALA A 100 -14.80 0.23 24.79
C ALA A 100 -14.31 -0.96 25.61
N ASN A 101 -13.37 -1.73 25.10
CA ASN A 101 -12.81 -2.91 25.77
C ASN A 101 -11.32 -3.09 25.36
N PRO A 102 -10.38 -2.59 26.18
CA PRO A 102 -8.93 -2.66 25.87
C PRO A 102 -8.36 -4.07 25.73
N ASP A 103 -9.08 -5.09 26.20
CA ASP A 103 -8.67 -6.49 26.05
C ASP A 103 -9.12 -7.11 24.72
N LYS A 104 -9.65 -6.28 23.79
CA LYS A 104 -10.17 -6.73 22.50
C LYS A 104 -9.57 -5.94 21.33
N ILE A 105 -9.26 -6.66 20.27
CA ILE A 105 -8.93 -6.09 18.96
C ILE A 105 -10.18 -6.13 18.08
N ILE A 106 -10.46 -5.01 17.40
CA ILE A 106 -11.55 -4.86 16.42
C ILE A 106 -10.99 -4.38 15.09
N GLU A 107 -11.82 -4.44 14.04
CA GLU A 107 -11.47 -3.92 12.72
C GLU A 107 -11.30 -2.41 12.74
N ASP A 108 -10.31 -1.95 12.00
CA ASP A 108 -10.10 -0.55 11.65
C ASP A 108 -10.35 -0.33 10.14
N ASP A 109 -10.52 0.92 9.73
CA ASP A 109 -10.85 1.32 8.36
C ASP A 109 -10.05 2.54 7.89
N ARG A 110 -9.06 2.98 8.69
CA ARG A 110 -8.32 4.22 8.43
C ARG A 110 -7.24 4.02 7.36
N VAL A 111 -7.13 5.04 6.50
CA VAL A 111 -6.01 5.21 5.56
C VAL A 111 -5.40 6.57 5.80
N SER A 112 -4.12 6.61 6.12
CA SER A 112 -3.38 7.85 6.38
C SER A 112 -2.47 8.20 5.21
N VAL A 113 -2.43 9.49 4.88
CA VAL A 113 -1.47 10.07 3.92
C VAL A 113 -0.40 10.79 4.71
N VAL A 114 0.86 10.42 4.49
CA VAL A 114 2.02 11.03 5.16
C VAL A 114 2.84 11.79 4.13
N ASP A 115 3.13 13.06 4.41
CA ASP A 115 4.08 13.87 3.64
C ASP A 115 5.48 13.69 4.22
N LEU A 116 6.40 13.19 3.38
CA LEU A 116 7.80 12.93 3.72
C LEU A 116 8.73 14.10 3.41
N LYS A 117 8.27 15.14 2.68
CA LYS A 117 9.09 16.30 2.30
C LYS A 117 9.02 17.44 3.31
N VAL A 118 8.08 17.39 4.26
CA VAL A 118 8.05 18.34 5.37
C VAL A 118 8.95 17.86 6.51
N SER A 119 9.48 18.76 7.30
CA SER A 119 10.36 18.42 8.43
C SER A 119 9.76 18.94 9.74
N PRO A 120 9.40 18.08 10.70
CA PRO A 120 9.35 16.61 10.61
C PRO A 120 8.26 16.10 9.66
N PRO A 121 8.40 14.89 9.10
CA PRO A 121 7.35 14.23 8.35
C PRO A 121 6.06 14.09 9.17
N LYS A 122 4.90 14.18 8.53
CA LYS A 122 3.62 14.16 9.26
C LYS A 122 2.47 13.60 8.44
N VAL A 123 1.44 13.09 9.14
CA VAL A 123 0.14 12.80 8.55
C VAL A 123 -0.51 14.10 8.10
N VAL A 124 -0.86 14.19 6.81
CA VAL A 124 -1.51 15.37 6.20
C VAL A 124 -2.98 15.13 5.88
N GLN A 125 -3.40 13.86 5.85
CA GLN A 125 -4.80 13.47 5.67
C GLN A 125 -5.03 12.08 6.29
N GLN A 126 -6.22 11.88 6.83
CA GLN A 126 -6.74 10.57 7.17
C GLN A 126 -8.14 10.43 6.57
N VAL A 127 -8.38 9.31 5.88
CA VAL A 127 -9.67 8.97 5.28
C VAL A 127 -10.12 7.60 5.78
N THR A 128 -11.41 7.31 5.60
CA THR A 128 -12.00 6.03 5.92
C THR A 128 -12.15 5.20 4.64
N ALA A 129 -11.75 3.94 4.68
CA ALA A 129 -11.99 2.92 3.65
C ALA A 129 -13.14 1.98 4.09
N GLY A 130 -13.07 0.70 3.80
CA GLY A 130 -13.94 -0.33 4.38
C GLY A 130 -13.28 -1.01 5.57
N LYS A 131 -14.08 -1.76 6.33
CA LYS A 131 -13.60 -2.48 7.52
C LYS A 131 -12.48 -3.46 7.20
N GLY A 132 -11.45 -3.44 8.01
CA GLY A 132 -10.26 -4.24 7.82
C GLY A 132 -9.42 -3.75 6.65
N ALA A 133 -9.18 -2.42 6.54
CA ALA A 133 -8.34 -1.81 5.49
C ALA A 133 -6.92 -2.39 5.54
N ASN A 134 -6.63 -3.37 4.67
CA ASN A 134 -5.43 -4.20 4.78
C ASN A 134 -4.30 -3.75 3.87
N GLU A 135 -4.48 -3.77 2.57
CA GLU A 135 -3.45 -3.34 1.62
C GLU A 135 -3.93 -2.18 0.77
N VAL A 136 -3.00 -1.28 0.45
CA VAL A 136 -3.20 -0.19 -0.51
C VAL A 136 -2.28 -0.38 -1.72
N SER A 137 -2.82 -0.13 -2.90
CA SER A 137 -2.07 -0.09 -4.17
C SER A 137 -2.46 1.15 -4.95
N VAL A 138 -1.48 1.79 -5.57
CA VAL A 138 -1.69 2.98 -6.40
C VAL A 138 -1.42 2.62 -7.86
N SER A 139 -2.22 3.18 -8.75
CA SER A 139 -2.06 3.01 -10.20
C SER A 139 -0.71 3.54 -10.69
N PRO A 140 -0.15 3.00 -11.78
CA PRO A 140 1.16 3.43 -12.29
C PRO A 140 1.23 4.93 -12.64
N ASP A 141 0.10 5.54 -13.01
CA ASP A 141 0.00 6.99 -13.30
C ASP A 141 -0.22 7.84 -12.03
N GLY A 142 -0.35 7.21 -10.85
CA GLY A 142 -0.51 7.91 -9.58
C GLY A 142 -1.88 8.55 -9.35
N THR A 143 -2.90 8.25 -10.16
CA THR A 143 -4.21 8.92 -10.11
C THR A 143 -5.28 8.18 -9.33
N LEU A 144 -5.09 6.87 -9.08
CA LEU A 144 -6.06 6.01 -8.42
C LEU A 144 -5.40 5.17 -7.33
N ALA A 145 -6.06 5.04 -6.18
CA ALA A 145 -5.69 4.09 -5.13
C ALA A 145 -6.82 3.09 -4.89
N LEU A 146 -6.46 1.84 -4.67
CA LEU A 146 -7.34 0.75 -4.27
C LEU A 146 -6.93 0.25 -2.89
N VAL A 147 -7.91 0.00 -2.02
CA VAL A 147 -7.69 -0.55 -0.68
C VAL A 147 -8.51 -1.81 -0.51
N ALA A 148 -7.85 -2.93 -0.20
CA ALA A 148 -8.51 -4.20 0.11
C ALA A 148 -9.10 -4.14 1.53
N ASN A 149 -10.42 -4.26 1.65
CA ASN A 149 -11.16 -4.21 2.91
C ASN A 149 -11.47 -5.63 3.39
N ARG A 150 -10.53 -6.22 4.14
CA ARG A 150 -10.53 -7.64 4.48
C ARG A 150 -11.80 -8.10 5.21
N ALA A 151 -12.26 -7.34 6.18
CA ALA A 151 -13.41 -7.71 7.00
C ALA A 151 -14.76 -7.38 6.35
N GLU A 152 -14.75 -6.52 5.31
CA GLU A 152 -15.98 -6.11 4.60
C GLU A 152 -16.21 -6.89 3.31
N GLY A 153 -15.17 -7.52 2.75
CA GLY A 153 -15.27 -8.24 1.47
C GLY A 153 -15.35 -7.31 0.26
N THR A 154 -14.81 -6.09 0.37
CA THR A 154 -14.88 -5.06 -0.65
C THR A 154 -13.50 -4.50 -1.00
N VAL A 155 -13.44 -3.66 -2.04
CA VAL A 155 -12.28 -2.83 -2.38
C VAL A 155 -12.72 -1.37 -2.41
N SER A 156 -12.14 -0.52 -1.56
CA SER A 156 -12.36 0.94 -1.63
C SER A 156 -11.59 1.55 -2.77
N ILE A 157 -12.17 2.55 -3.42
CA ILE A 157 -11.64 3.23 -4.61
C ILE A 157 -11.48 4.71 -4.28
N PHE A 158 -10.26 5.23 -4.42
CA PHE A 158 -9.94 6.63 -4.19
C PHE A 158 -9.28 7.22 -5.42
N THR A 159 -9.71 8.42 -5.85
CA THR A 159 -8.91 9.25 -6.73
C THR A 159 -7.84 9.97 -5.95
N ILE A 160 -6.69 10.20 -6.60
CA ILE A 160 -5.55 10.91 -6.02
C ILE A 160 -5.36 12.24 -6.77
N LYS A 161 -5.34 13.33 -6.02
CA LYS A 161 -4.98 14.65 -6.53
C LYS A 161 -4.20 15.40 -5.46
N ASP A 162 -3.07 16.00 -5.83
CA ASP A 162 -2.21 16.80 -4.93
C ASP A 162 -1.88 16.07 -3.61
N LYS A 163 -1.54 14.77 -3.71
CA LYS A 163 -1.28 13.86 -2.58
C LYS A 163 -2.47 13.75 -1.61
N ARG A 164 -3.69 13.88 -2.12
CA ARG A 164 -4.94 13.75 -1.37
C ARG A 164 -5.79 12.64 -1.95
N LEU A 165 -6.37 11.85 -1.06
CA LEU A 165 -7.34 10.82 -1.38
C LEU A 165 -8.75 11.38 -1.34
N ASN A 166 -9.55 11.08 -2.37
CA ASN A 166 -10.97 11.34 -2.41
C ASN A 166 -11.70 10.04 -2.76
N GLU A 167 -12.51 9.54 -1.82
CA GLU A 167 -13.28 8.32 -2.05
C GLU A 167 -14.31 8.54 -3.16
N VAL A 168 -14.32 7.63 -4.12
CA VAL A 168 -15.27 7.63 -5.24
C VAL A 168 -16.22 6.43 -5.20
N GLY A 169 -15.96 5.46 -4.34
CA GLY A 169 -16.85 4.32 -4.12
C GLY A 169 -16.14 3.09 -3.58
N LYS A 170 -16.93 2.03 -3.47
CA LYS A 170 -16.48 0.68 -3.10
C LYS A 170 -16.95 -0.33 -4.11
N LEU A 171 -16.11 -1.30 -4.42
CA LEU A 171 -16.44 -2.47 -5.22
C LEU A 171 -16.77 -3.63 -4.29
N ASP A 172 -18.00 -4.14 -4.36
CA ASP A 172 -18.39 -5.40 -3.73
C ASP A 172 -17.80 -6.57 -4.52
N LEU A 173 -17.11 -7.48 -3.82
CA LEU A 173 -16.54 -8.68 -4.43
C LEU A 173 -17.52 -9.86 -4.50
N GLY A 174 -18.79 -9.62 -4.17
CA GLY A 174 -19.88 -10.61 -4.28
C GLY A 174 -19.92 -11.66 -3.16
N ASN A 175 -18.98 -11.63 -2.23
CA ASN A 175 -18.94 -12.47 -1.04
C ASN A 175 -18.32 -11.69 0.13
N PRO A 176 -19.09 -11.32 1.16
CA PRO A 176 -18.56 -10.59 2.32
C PRO A 176 -17.54 -11.39 3.14
N LYS A 177 -17.46 -12.72 2.92
CA LYS A 177 -16.46 -13.60 3.54
C LYS A 177 -15.29 -13.90 2.62
N SER A 178 -15.15 -13.19 1.51
CA SER A 178 -14.01 -13.36 0.58
C SER A 178 -12.66 -13.00 1.18
N LEU A 179 -12.64 -12.21 2.27
CA LEU A 179 -11.44 -11.81 3.00
C LEU A 179 -10.33 -11.28 2.06
N PRO A 180 -10.60 -10.21 1.28
CA PRO A 180 -9.58 -9.65 0.39
C PRO A 180 -8.39 -9.19 1.21
N SER A 181 -7.20 -9.71 0.89
CA SER A 181 -5.99 -9.46 1.68
C SER A 181 -4.98 -8.58 0.96
N SER A 182 -4.97 -8.63 -0.37
CA SER A 182 -4.03 -7.89 -1.19
C SER A 182 -4.73 -7.38 -2.44
N VAL A 183 -4.36 -6.19 -2.89
CA VAL A 183 -4.78 -5.63 -4.17
C VAL A 183 -3.55 -5.02 -4.86
N LYS A 184 -3.34 -5.33 -6.15
CA LYS A 184 -2.19 -4.81 -6.91
C LYS A 184 -2.60 -4.41 -8.31
N PHE A 185 -2.28 -3.19 -8.70
CA PHE A 185 -2.33 -2.77 -10.10
C PHE A 185 -1.29 -3.54 -10.92
N LEU A 186 -1.65 -3.92 -12.14
CA LEU A 186 -0.69 -4.33 -13.15
C LEU A 186 -0.05 -3.10 -13.82
N PRO A 187 1.09 -3.27 -14.48
CA PRO A 187 1.79 -2.15 -15.13
C PRO A 187 0.99 -1.44 -16.22
N ASP A 188 -0.06 -2.07 -16.75
CA ASP A 188 -0.95 -1.49 -17.76
C ASP A 188 -1.88 -0.39 -17.20
N GLY A 189 -1.99 -0.28 -15.86
CA GLY A 189 -2.89 0.64 -15.17
C GLY A 189 -4.38 0.38 -15.38
N LYS A 190 -4.73 -0.61 -16.22
CA LYS A 190 -6.11 -0.97 -16.59
C LYS A 190 -6.60 -2.24 -15.94
N THR A 191 -5.72 -2.95 -15.28
CA THR A 191 -6.00 -4.20 -14.59
C THR A 191 -5.42 -4.16 -13.19
N ALA A 192 -6.16 -4.69 -12.22
CA ALA A 192 -5.62 -5.00 -10.90
C ALA A 192 -6.03 -6.42 -10.49
N LEU A 193 -5.25 -7.02 -9.61
CA LEU A 193 -5.55 -8.32 -9.02
C LEU A 193 -5.93 -8.12 -7.56
N VAL A 194 -6.90 -8.88 -7.06
CA VAL A 194 -7.26 -8.92 -5.65
C VAL A 194 -7.22 -10.35 -5.14
N THR A 195 -6.43 -10.63 -4.11
CA THR A 195 -6.43 -11.95 -3.46
C THR A 195 -7.64 -12.05 -2.55
N ARG A 196 -8.36 -13.15 -2.65
CA ARG A 196 -9.59 -13.44 -1.90
C ARG A 196 -9.34 -14.70 -1.07
N TYR A 197 -8.75 -14.49 0.11
CA TYR A 197 -8.33 -15.59 0.99
C TYR A 197 -9.50 -16.51 1.40
N GLY A 198 -10.68 -15.94 1.69
CA GLY A 198 -11.86 -16.68 2.09
C GLY A 198 -12.46 -17.56 0.99
N ASP A 199 -12.24 -17.21 -0.28
CA ASP A 199 -12.70 -17.96 -1.46
C ASP A 199 -11.59 -18.80 -2.09
N ASN A 200 -10.36 -18.65 -1.64
CA ASN A 200 -9.16 -19.23 -2.26
C ASN A 200 -9.04 -18.90 -3.76
N THR A 201 -9.37 -17.67 -4.13
CA THR A 201 -9.32 -17.20 -5.52
C THR A 201 -8.55 -15.88 -5.64
N ILE A 202 -8.20 -15.53 -6.88
CA ILE A 202 -7.69 -14.21 -7.25
C ILE A 202 -8.71 -13.58 -8.18
N GLY A 203 -9.31 -12.47 -7.76
CA GLY A 203 -10.21 -11.68 -8.59
C GLY A 203 -9.41 -10.77 -9.53
N ILE A 204 -9.92 -10.61 -10.76
CA ILE A 204 -9.38 -9.70 -11.76
C ILE A 204 -10.26 -8.46 -11.79
N LEU A 205 -9.68 -7.30 -11.52
CA LEU A 205 -10.37 -6.02 -11.58
C LEU A 205 -10.06 -5.32 -12.90
N LYS A 206 -11.09 -4.79 -13.55
CA LYS A 206 -10.97 -3.93 -14.74
C LYS A 206 -11.13 -2.48 -14.33
N ILE A 207 -10.23 -1.65 -14.85
CA ILE A 207 -10.12 -0.23 -14.51
C ILE A 207 -10.43 0.60 -15.79
N ASP A 208 -11.39 1.51 -15.67
CA ASP A 208 -11.73 2.49 -16.71
C ASP A 208 -11.92 3.87 -16.03
N GLY A 209 -10.86 4.68 -16.03
CA GLY A 209 -10.79 5.88 -15.21
C GLY A 209 -10.94 5.54 -13.74
N SER A 210 -11.90 6.13 -13.04
CA SER A 210 -12.23 5.80 -11.64
C SER A 210 -13.26 4.67 -11.49
N LYS A 211 -13.77 4.13 -12.60
CA LYS A 211 -14.69 2.98 -12.56
C LYS A 211 -13.89 1.68 -12.44
N VAL A 212 -14.14 0.94 -11.38
CA VAL A 212 -13.53 -0.37 -11.13
C VAL A 212 -14.63 -1.43 -11.10
N THR A 213 -14.41 -2.54 -11.81
CA THR A 213 -15.36 -3.65 -11.88
C THR A 213 -14.65 -4.98 -11.67
N LEU A 214 -15.31 -5.93 -11.01
CA LEU A 214 -14.85 -7.30 -10.90
C LEU A 214 -15.15 -8.03 -12.21
N ASP A 215 -14.12 -8.59 -12.86
CA ASP A 215 -14.30 -9.49 -14.00
C ASP A 215 -14.88 -10.82 -13.51
N LYS A 216 -15.70 -11.45 -14.35
CA LYS A 216 -16.25 -12.78 -14.04
C LYS A 216 -15.21 -13.88 -14.05
N ALA A 217 -14.08 -13.68 -14.74
CA ALA A 217 -12.96 -14.60 -14.75
C ALA A 217 -12.10 -14.39 -13.51
N SER A 218 -12.23 -15.26 -12.52
CA SER A 218 -11.33 -15.36 -11.39
C SER A 218 -10.37 -16.53 -11.60
N MET A 219 -9.11 -16.35 -11.20
CA MET A 219 -8.13 -17.44 -11.19
C MET A 219 -8.22 -18.21 -9.87
N THR A 220 -8.11 -19.55 -9.96
CA THR A 220 -7.88 -20.40 -8.80
C THR A 220 -6.40 -20.80 -8.82
N PRO A 221 -5.57 -20.38 -7.85
CA PRO A 221 -4.13 -20.58 -7.91
C PRO A 221 -3.67 -22.03 -7.61
N GLY A 222 -4.59 -22.96 -7.40
CA GLY A 222 -4.25 -24.35 -7.09
C GLY A 222 -3.74 -24.60 -5.69
N GLY A 223 -3.83 -23.60 -4.81
CA GLY A 223 -3.41 -23.64 -3.40
C GLY A 223 -4.08 -22.51 -2.63
N PHE A 224 -3.70 -22.28 -1.38
CA PHE A 224 -4.21 -21.14 -0.61
C PHE A 224 -3.69 -19.84 -1.19
N THR A 225 -4.56 -18.86 -1.40
CA THR A 225 -4.13 -17.48 -1.68
C THR A 225 -3.40 -16.98 -0.45
N SER A 226 -2.13 -16.60 -0.61
CA SER A 226 -1.29 -16.17 0.50
C SER A 226 -1.90 -14.99 1.26
N ARG A 227 -1.65 -15.00 2.54
CA ARG A 227 -1.91 -13.86 3.43
C ARG A 227 -0.99 -12.71 3.09
#